data_5cfba57396f9f1d3cf67a50fad688ec8
#
_entry.id   5cfba57396f9f1d3cf67a50fad688ec8
#
_cell.length_a   1.000
_cell.length_b   1.000
_cell.length_c   1.000
_cell.angle_alpha   90.00
_cell.angle_beta   90.00
_cell.angle_gamma   90.00
#
_symmetry.space_group_name_H-M   'P 1'
#
loop_
_entity.id
_entity.type
_entity.pdbx_description
1 polymer ?
#
loop_
_entity_poly.entity_id
_entity_poly.type
_entity_poly.pdbx_seq_one_letter_code
_entity_poly.pdbx_strand_id
1 'polypeptide(L)'
;MKTETPTSSLPSLKHIIVSLKGSKTQDYNFTTMFFIIFSIFVFFAIRPALSTAISLNKQEADLKTLDGKYELLIGQIVQIQNALQLVRDKLYLIDEALPAQPYMNIMMSDIQESAKKNNISIRKIDIHRINLVETEKNLFRSMVVNVELGSTFDDFIKFEKDLILQRRLKKFKTINIGREDVASGSATLNIKAEIEGYYL
;
A
#
# COMPACT_ATOMS: atom_id res chain seq x y z
N MET A 1 40.44 -2.31 80.52
CA MET A 1 39.17 -2.89 79.98
C MET A 1 39.53 -3.64 78.72
N LYS A 2 39.78 -4.97 78.83
CA LYS A 2 40.09 -5.84 77.70
C LYS A 2 38.82 -6.43 77.15
N THR A 3 38.48 -6.17 75.91
CA THR A 3 37.45 -6.80 75.17
C THR A 3 37.96 -8.01 74.43
N GLU A 4 37.60 -9.18 74.92
CA GLU A 4 37.88 -10.46 74.25
C GLU A 4 36.88 -10.71 73.12
N THR A 5 37.41 -10.99 71.95
CA THR A 5 36.62 -11.42 70.79
C THR A 5 36.46 -12.95 70.83
N PRO A 6 35.26 -13.51 70.65
CA PRO A 6 35.10 -14.94 70.58
C PRO A 6 35.48 -15.44 69.18
N THR A 7 36.56 -16.19 69.09
CA THR A 7 36.92 -16.97 67.90
C THR A 7 36.01 -18.19 67.81
N SER A 8 35.06 -18.17 66.87
CA SER A 8 34.28 -19.34 66.49
C SER A 8 35.18 -20.33 65.74
N SER A 9 35.62 -21.34 66.41
CA SER A 9 36.33 -22.47 65.81
C SER A 9 35.38 -23.32 64.98
N LEU A 10 35.55 -23.24 63.66
CA LEU A 10 34.89 -24.15 62.72
C LEU A 10 35.30 -25.58 63.05
N PRO A 11 34.38 -26.55 63.16
CA PRO A 11 34.70 -27.95 63.45
C PRO A 11 35.60 -28.48 62.30
N SER A 12 36.77 -29.01 62.70
CA SER A 12 37.76 -29.57 61.79
C SER A 12 37.13 -30.66 60.92
N LEU A 13 37.21 -30.53 59.62
CA LEU A 13 36.74 -31.51 58.61
C LEU A 13 37.20 -32.95 58.93
N LYS A 14 38.30 -33.11 59.66
CA LYS A 14 38.80 -34.40 60.14
C LYS A 14 37.83 -35.10 61.13
N HIS A 15 37.12 -34.36 61.99
CA HIS A 15 36.14 -34.95 62.90
C HIS A 15 34.88 -35.45 62.17
N ILE A 16 34.50 -34.83 61.11
CA ILE A 16 33.36 -35.27 60.31
C ILE A 16 33.73 -36.55 59.55
N ILE A 17 34.96 -36.68 59.04
CA ILE A 17 35.43 -37.87 58.31
C ILE A 17 35.57 -39.08 59.21
N VAL A 18 35.99 -38.90 60.49
CA VAL A 18 36.17 -40.00 61.44
C VAL A 18 34.82 -40.54 61.95
N SER A 19 33.79 -39.73 62.07
CA SER A 19 32.45 -40.18 62.49
C SER A 19 31.75 -41.04 61.44
N LEU A 20 32.22 -41.08 60.23
CA LEU A 20 31.67 -41.82 59.10
C LEU A 20 32.19 -43.28 59.00
N LYS A 21 33.02 -43.76 59.94
CA LYS A 21 33.73 -45.06 59.86
C LYS A 21 33.08 -46.21 60.66
N GLY A 22 31.81 -46.09 61.10
CA GLY A 22 31.08 -47.20 61.70
C GLY A 22 30.43 -48.03 60.58
N SER A 23 30.49 -49.42 60.69
CA SER A 23 30.00 -50.32 59.65
C SER A 23 28.54 -50.10 59.19
N LYS A 24 27.65 -49.69 60.08
CA LYS A 24 26.27 -49.37 59.81
C LYS A 24 26.14 -47.91 59.23
N THR A 25 27.03 -46.98 59.54
CA THR A 25 27.06 -45.64 59.01
C THR A 25 27.63 -45.63 57.59
N GLN A 26 28.38 -46.64 57.18
CA GLN A 26 28.92 -46.73 55.84
C GLN A 26 27.86 -46.95 54.78
N ASP A 27 26.85 -47.79 55.07
CA ASP A 27 25.72 -48.06 54.21
C ASP A 27 24.80 -46.85 54.05
N TYR A 28 24.55 -46.14 55.14
CA TYR A 28 23.76 -44.90 55.11
C TYR A 28 24.48 -43.77 54.31
N ASN A 29 25.77 -43.68 54.45
CA ASN A 29 26.55 -42.68 53.69
C ASN A 29 26.56 -42.99 52.20
N PHE A 30 26.70 -44.23 51.83
CA PHE A 30 26.66 -44.66 50.42
C PHE A 30 25.27 -44.36 49.81
N THR A 31 24.21 -44.68 50.52
CA THR A 31 22.84 -44.40 50.10
C THR A 31 22.57 -42.89 49.95
N THR A 32 23.02 -42.11 50.93
CA THR A 32 22.88 -40.63 50.86
C THR A 32 23.66 -40.05 49.71
N MET A 33 24.88 -40.50 49.48
CA MET A 33 25.73 -40.07 48.37
C MET A 33 25.11 -40.46 47.03
N PHE A 34 24.51 -41.64 46.93
CA PHE A 34 23.78 -42.06 45.71
C PHE A 34 22.60 -41.13 45.45
N PHE A 35 21.80 -40.78 46.43
CA PHE A 35 20.65 -39.88 46.25
C PHE A 35 21.10 -38.47 45.86
N ILE A 36 22.21 -37.97 46.40
CA ILE A 36 22.75 -36.66 46.00
C ILE A 36 23.21 -36.68 44.52
N ILE A 37 23.96 -37.71 44.11
CA ILE A 37 24.43 -37.84 42.73
C ILE A 37 23.22 -38.01 41.79
N PHE A 38 22.24 -38.84 42.18
CA PHE A 38 21.03 -39.04 41.41
C PHE A 38 20.22 -37.72 41.25
N SER A 39 20.06 -36.96 42.35
CA SER A 39 19.40 -35.65 42.33
C SER A 39 20.07 -34.67 41.40
N ILE A 40 21.42 -34.60 41.42
CA ILE A 40 22.19 -33.76 40.50
C ILE A 40 21.98 -34.21 39.05
N PHE A 41 22.01 -35.52 38.81
CA PHE A 41 21.79 -36.07 37.48
C PHE A 41 20.39 -35.76 36.95
N VAL A 42 19.36 -35.92 37.75
CA VAL A 42 17.96 -35.60 37.40
C VAL A 42 17.84 -34.12 37.09
N PHE A 43 18.43 -33.25 37.89
CA PHE A 43 18.35 -31.83 37.72
C PHE A 43 19.09 -31.36 36.46
N PHE A 44 20.28 -31.89 36.17
CA PHE A 44 21.09 -31.49 35.02
C PHE A 44 20.71 -32.16 33.71
N ALA A 45 20.19 -33.39 33.72
CA ALA A 45 19.83 -34.14 32.53
C ALA A 45 18.36 -33.95 32.12
N ILE A 46 17.41 -34.02 33.07
CA ILE A 46 15.99 -33.96 32.74
C ILE A 46 15.52 -32.54 32.42
N ARG A 47 16.02 -31.56 33.15
CA ARG A 47 15.59 -30.16 32.96
C ARG A 47 15.89 -29.63 31.55
N PRO A 48 17.10 -29.77 30.98
CA PRO A 48 17.38 -29.33 29.62
C PRO A 48 16.60 -30.14 28.58
N ALA A 49 16.46 -31.45 28.77
CA ALA A 49 15.68 -32.31 27.86
C ALA A 49 14.22 -31.89 27.79
N LEU A 50 13.60 -31.60 28.94
CA LEU A 50 12.21 -31.14 29.02
C LEU A 50 12.06 -29.74 28.39
N SER A 51 13.00 -28.83 28.65
CA SER A 51 13.03 -27.49 28.04
C SER A 51 13.11 -27.58 26.54
N THR A 52 13.96 -28.45 25.98
CA THR A 52 14.07 -28.67 24.54
C THR A 52 12.79 -29.25 23.95
N ALA A 53 12.14 -30.22 24.61
CA ALA A 53 10.88 -30.79 24.15
C ALA A 53 9.75 -29.75 24.11
N ILE A 54 9.66 -28.90 25.14
CA ILE A 54 8.66 -27.81 25.18
C ILE A 54 8.94 -26.77 24.07
N SER A 55 10.21 -26.40 23.88
CA SER A 55 10.57 -25.44 22.82
C SER A 55 10.28 -25.98 21.43
N LEU A 56 10.49 -27.28 21.20
CA LEU A 56 10.20 -27.93 19.92
C LEU A 56 8.69 -27.94 19.62
N ASN A 57 7.87 -28.30 20.63
CA ASN A 57 6.42 -28.24 20.50
C ASN A 57 5.90 -26.82 20.19
N LYS A 58 6.50 -25.81 20.82
CA LYS A 58 6.16 -24.43 20.54
C LYS A 58 6.55 -24.02 19.12
N GLN A 59 7.75 -24.40 18.67
CA GLN A 59 8.18 -24.14 17.30
C GLN A 59 7.28 -24.82 16.27
N GLU A 60 6.85 -26.05 16.52
CA GLU A 60 5.90 -26.76 15.64
C GLU A 60 4.54 -26.01 15.56
N ALA A 61 4.02 -25.54 16.70
CA ALA A 61 2.79 -24.77 16.72
C ALA A 61 2.93 -23.42 16.00
N ASP A 62 4.07 -22.73 16.19
CA ASP A 62 4.38 -21.47 15.51
C ASP A 62 4.52 -21.69 14.00
N LEU A 63 5.16 -22.76 13.56
CA LEU A 63 5.28 -23.12 12.14
C LEU A 63 3.92 -23.42 11.51
N LYS A 64 3.04 -24.16 12.18
CA LYS A 64 1.68 -24.44 11.69
C LYS A 64 0.84 -23.16 11.54
N THR A 65 0.97 -22.22 12.51
CA THR A 65 0.29 -20.93 12.40
C THR A 65 0.86 -20.06 11.29
N LEU A 66 2.16 -20.15 11.05
CA LEU A 66 2.83 -19.43 9.96
C LEU A 66 2.42 -20.00 8.60
N ASP A 67 2.34 -21.33 8.47
CA ASP A 67 1.90 -22.01 7.25
C ASP A 67 0.49 -21.59 6.86
N GLY A 68 -0.46 -21.60 7.81
CA GLY A 68 -1.82 -21.10 7.56
C GLY A 68 -1.87 -19.63 7.15
N LYS A 69 -0.98 -18.77 7.66
CA LYS A 69 -0.88 -17.39 7.21
C LYS A 69 -0.34 -17.27 5.78
N TYR A 70 0.64 -18.09 5.43
CA TYR A 70 1.19 -18.12 4.06
C TYR A 70 0.16 -18.62 3.05
N GLU A 71 -0.63 -19.64 3.38
CA GLU A 71 -1.71 -20.11 2.51
C GLU A 71 -2.74 -19.01 2.23
N LEU A 72 -3.14 -18.25 3.28
CA LEU A 72 -4.04 -17.10 3.11
C LEU A 72 -3.43 -16.00 2.22
N LEU A 73 -2.15 -15.67 2.43
CA LEU A 73 -1.46 -14.68 1.60
C LEU A 73 -1.33 -15.12 0.15
N ILE A 74 -1.00 -16.39 -0.08
CA ILE A 74 -0.94 -16.96 -1.44
C ILE A 74 -2.32 -16.89 -2.10
N GLY A 75 -3.37 -17.25 -1.37
CA GLY A 75 -4.75 -17.12 -1.87
C GLY A 75 -5.11 -15.68 -2.26
N GLN A 76 -4.73 -14.69 -1.45
CA GLN A 76 -4.93 -13.28 -1.76
C GLN A 76 -4.13 -12.84 -3.00
N ILE A 77 -2.87 -13.24 -3.12
CA ILE A 77 -2.04 -12.94 -4.28
C ILE A 77 -2.66 -13.50 -5.56
N VAL A 78 -3.12 -14.75 -5.53
CA VAL A 78 -3.80 -15.38 -6.69
C VAL A 78 -5.08 -14.63 -7.06
N GLN A 79 -5.88 -14.20 -6.08
CA GLN A 79 -7.06 -13.39 -6.34
C GLN A 79 -6.72 -12.04 -6.99
N ILE A 80 -5.69 -11.36 -6.50
CA ILE A 80 -5.21 -10.09 -7.07
C ILE A 80 -4.69 -10.31 -8.50
N GLN A 81 -3.93 -11.38 -8.74
CA GLN A 81 -3.43 -11.72 -10.08
C GLN A 81 -4.59 -11.98 -11.06
N ASN A 82 -5.60 -12.73 -10.64
CA ASN A 82 -6.78 -12.99 -11.46
C ASN A 82 -7.55 -11.70 -11.76
N ALA A 83 -7.75 -10.84 -10.75
CA ALA A 83 -8.38 -9.54 -10.94
C ALA A 83 -7.58 -8.65 -11.89
N LEU A 84 -6.24 -8.60 -11.74
CA LEU A 84 -5.36 -7.85 -12.62
C LEU A 84 -5.42 -8.37 -14.07
N GLN A 85 -5.46 -9.69 -14.24
CA GLN A 85 -5.55 -10.30 -15.57
C GLN A 85 -6.86 -9.94 -16.27
N LEU A 86 -7.98 -9.90 -15.55
CA LEU A 86 -9.28 -9.50 -16.09
C LEU A 86 -9.32 -8.02 -16.54
N VAL A 87 -8.53 -7.18 -15.88
CA VAL A 87 -8.50 -5.73 -16.17
C VAL A 87 -7.37 -5.37 -17.13
N ARG A 88 -6.35 -6.23 -17.28
CA ARG A 88 -5.14 -5.96 -18.07
C ARG A 88 -5.44 -5.49 -19.48
N ASP A 89 -6.40 -6.13 -20.15
CA ASP A 89 -6.78 -5.78 -21.52
C ASP A 89 -7.50 -4.42 -21.63
N LYS A 90 -7.88 -3.83 -20.49
CA LYS A 90 -8.56 -2.53 -20.41
C LYS A 90 -7.68 -1.42 -19.82
N LEU A 91 -6.47 -1.74 -19.34
CA LEU A 91 -5.58 -0.74 -18.73
C LEU A 91 -5.20 0.37 -19.71
N TYR A 92 -5.02 0.04 -21.00
CA TYR A 92 -4.72 1.03 -22.02
C TYR A 92 -5.82 2.10 -22.16
N LEU A 93 -7.08 1.77 -21.83
CA LEU A 93 -8.19 2.73 -21.86
C LEU A 93 -8.02 3.81 -20.77
N ILE A 94 -7.38 3.46 -19.67
CA ILE A 94 -7.09 4.42 -18.59
C ILE A 94 -6.01 5.38 -19.05
N ASP A 95 -4.96 4.87 -19.70
CA ASP A 95 -3.87 5.69 -20.24
C ASP A 95 -4.37 6.64 -21.36
N GLU A 96 -5.36 6.20 -22.16
CA GLU A 96 -6.00 7.05 -23.15
C GLU A 96 -6.92 8.10 -22.51
N ALA A 97 -7.66 7.73 -21.45
CA ALA A 97 -8.56 8.64 -20.77
C ALA A 97 -7.83 9.68 -19.90
N LEU A 98 -6.76 9.24 -19.24
CA LEU A 98 -5.94 10.03 -18.32
C LEU A 98 -4.45 9.83 -18.63
N PRO A 99 -3.93 10.49 -19.68
CA PRO A 99 -2.54 10.33 -20.05
C PRO A 99 -1.60 10.93 -19.00
N ALA A 100 -0.37 10.42 -18.90
CA ALA A 100 0.65 10.90 -17.98
C ALA A 100 1.15 12.31 -18.28
N GLN A 101 0.88 12.83 -19.51
CA GLN A 101 1.29 14.16 -19.95
C GLN A 101 0.10 14.92 -20.55
N PRO A 102 0.12 16.26 -20.53
CA PRO A 102 -1.01 17.06 -21.01
C PRO A 102 -1.32 16.91 -22.51
N TYR A 103 -0.39 16.45 -23.35
CA TYR A 103 -0.54 16.27 -24.81
C TYR A 103 -1.48 17.29 -25.46
N MET A 104 -1.10 18.57 -25.39
CA MET A 104 -1.90 19.69 -25.85
C MET A 104 -2.28 19.59 -27.34
N ASN A 105 -1.33 19.15 -28.16
CA ASN A 105 -1.53 18.94 -29.60
C ASN A 105 -2.67 17.97 -29.89
N ILE A 106 -2.78 16.88 -29.12
CA ILE A 106 -3.85 15.89 -29.26
C ILE A 106 -5.19 16.54 -28.87
N MET A 107 -5.25 17.26 -27.75
CA MET A 107 -6.48 17.93 -27.33
C MET A 107 -6.93 18.99 -28.33
N MET A 108 -6.02 19.76 -28.90
CA MET A 108 -6.33 20.73 -29.96
C MET A 108 -6.83 20.03 -31.23
N SER A 109 -6.20 18.92 -31.62
CA SER A 109 -6.63 18.11 -32.75
C SER A 109 -8.03 17.54 -32.55
N ASP A 110 -8.32 17.01 -31.35
CA ASP A 110 -9.65 16.50 -30.99
C ASP A 110 -10.74 17.57 -31.11
N ILE A 111 -10.45 18.78 -30.65
CA ILE A 111 -11.38 19.92 -30.75
C ILE A 111 -11.61 20.30 -32.22
N GLN A 112 -10.53 20.38 -33.00
CA GLN A 112 -10.60 20.73 -34.41
C GLN A 112 -11.36 19.68 -35.24
N GLU A 113 -11.10 18.40 -34.98
CA GLU A 113 -11.80 17.31 -35.67
C GLU A 113 -13.28 17.30 -35.36
N SER A 114 -13.66 17.43 -34.07
CA SER A 114 -15.06 17.51 -33.65
C SER A 114 -15.77 18.74 -34.23
N ALA A 115 -15.08 19.90 -34.26
CA ALA A 115 -15.64 21.10 -34.86
C ALA A 115 -15.88 20.95 -36.38
N LYS A 116 -14.89 20.40 -37.09
CA LYS A 116 -15.01 20.13 -38.52
C LYS A 116 -16.15 19.15 -38.84
N LYS A 117 -16.30 18.09 -38.07
CA LYS A 117 -17.36 17.09 -38.20
C LYS A 117 -18.77 17.69 -38.06
N ASN A 118 -18.89 18.70 -37.18
CA ASN A 118 -20.18 19.32 -36.84
C ASN A 118 -20.38 20.69 -37.52
N ASN A 119 -19.59 21.01 -38.57
CA ASN A 119 -19.65 22.27 -39.33
C ASN A 119 -19.49 23.55 -38.49
N ILE A 120 -18.67 23.48 -37.46
CA ILE A 120 -18.40 24.60 -36.58
C ILE A 120 -17.17 25.37 -37.05
N SER A 121 -17.30 26.67 -37.13
CA SER A 121 -16.17 27.56 -37.43
C SER A 121 -15.41 27.89 -36.15
N ILE A 122 -14.16 27.49 -36.07
CA ILE A 122 -13.26 27.89 -34.98
C ILE A 122 -12.65 29.23 -35.33
N ARG A 123 -12.88 30.21 -34.46
CA ARG A 123 -12.31 31.56 -34.61
C ARG A 123 -10.99 31.68 -33.87
N LYS A 124 -10.95 31.11 -32.65
CA LYS A 124 -9.79 31.18 -31.78
C LYS A 124 -9.66 29.98 -30.89
N ILE A 125 -8.46 29.48 -30.70
CA ILE A 125 -8.12 28.48 -29.70
C ILE A 125 -6.91 28.99 -28.94
N ASP A 126 -7.04 29.11 -27.62
CA ASP A 126 -5.97 29.55 -26.73
C ASP A 126 -5.81 28.57 -25.56
N ILE A 127 -4.58 28.25 -25.19
CA ILE A 127 -4.29 27.51 -23.98
C ILE A 127 -4.22 28.50 -22.83
N HIS A 128 -5.17 28.44 -21.92
CA HIS A 128 -5.28 29.40 -20.84
C HIS A 128 -4.42 29.03 -19.62
N ARG A 129 -4.43 27.77 -19.22
CA ARG A 129 -3.69 27.29 -18.03
C ARG A 129 -3.31 25.84 -18.18
N ILE A 130 -2.10 25.52 -17.71
CA ILE A 130 -1.61 24.16 -17.54
C ILE A 130 -1.08 24.05 -16.12
N ASN A 131 -1.63 23.15 -15.32
CA ASN A 131 -1.13 22.88 -13.98
C ASN A 131 0.01 21.86 -14.08
N LEU A 132 1.24 22.35 -14.08
CA LEU A 132 2.45 21.51 -14.12
C LEU A 132 2.91 21.06 -12.72
N VAL A 133 2.37 21.70 -11.67
CA VAL A 133 2.77 21.44 -10.29
C VAL A 133 1.86 20.39 -9.68
N GLU A 134 2.47 19.36 -9.15
CA GLU A 134 1.82 18.34 -8.35
C GLU A 134 1.44 18.94 -7.00
N THR A 135 0.15 19.07 -6.74
CA THR A 135 -0.34 19.53 -5.43
C THR A 135 -0.83 18.29 -4.68
N GLU A 136 -0.32 18.05 -3.48
CA GLU A 136 -0.63 16.87 -2.63
C GLU A 136 -2.12 16.56 -2.45
N LYS A 137 -3.02 17.48 -2.81
CA LYS A 137 -4.47 17.32 -2.67
C LYS A 137 -5.20 16.82 -3.93
N ASN A 138 -4.60 16.92 -5.11
CA ASN A 138 -5.27 16.56 -6.36
C ASN A 138 -4.51 15.46 -7.07
N LEU A 139 -5.11 14.28 -7.12
CA LEU A 139 -4.61 13.13 -7.90
C LEU A 139 -4.52 13.41 -9.41
N PHE A 140 -5.26 14.41 -9.89
CA PHE A 140 -5.34 14.73 -11.32
C PHE A 140 -4.92 16.17 -11.56
N ARG A 141 -4.10 16.35 -12.57
CA ARG A 141 -3.72 17.66 -13.10
C ARG A 141 -4.68 18.02 -14.23
N SER A 142 -4.88 19.30 -14.46
CA SER A 142 -5.77 19.76 -15.51
C SER A 142 -5.11 20.83 -16.38
N MET A 143 -5.53 20.87 -17.64
CA MET A 143 -5.25 21.96 -18.55
C MET A 143 -6.56 22.56 -19.05
N VAL A 144 -6.59 23.89 -19.22
CA VAL A 144 -7.75 24.63 -19.68
C VAL A 144 -7.46 25.24 -21.03
N VAL A 145 -8.32 24.95 -21.98
CA VAL A 145 -8.28 25.50 -23.33
C VAL A 145 -9.52 26.37 -23.56
N ASN A 146 -9.31 27.61 -23.95
CA ASN A 146 -10.37 28.53 -24.34
C ASN A 146 -10.60 28.42 -25.85
N VAL A 147 -11.86 28.24 -26.23
CA VAL A 147 -12.26 28.11 -27.63
C VAL A 147 -13.34 29.14 -27.94
N GLU A 148 -13.19 29.86 -29.02
CA GLU A 148 -14.19 30.74 -29.58
C GLU A 148 -14.72 30.17 -30.91
N LEU A 149 -16.01 29.91 -30.94
CA LEU A 149 -16.68 29.14 -31.98
C LEU A 149 -17.82 29.96 -32.60
N GLY A 150 -17.98 29.82 -33.91
CA GLY A 150 -19.17 30.29 -34.61
C GLY A 150 -20.02 29.11 -35.09
N SER A 151 -21.25 28.96 -34.61
CA SER A 151 -22.10 27.82 -34.96
C SER A 151 -23.58 28.12 -34.76
N THR A 152 -24.42 27.19 -35.21
CA THR A 152 -25.83 27.11 -34.78
C THR A 152 -25.89 26.40 -33.38
N PHE A 153 -26.98 26.58 -32.66
CA PHE A 153 -27.18 25.90 -31.39
C PHE A 153 -27.17 24.37 -31.50
N ASP A 154 -27.83 23.84 -32.52
CA ASP A 154 -27.92 22.40 -32.74
C ASP A 154 -26.59 21.76 -33.10
N ASP A 155 -25.75 22.43 -33.87
CA ASP A 155 -24.43 21.94 -34.24
C ASP A 155 -23.49 22.01 -33.03
N PHE A 156 -23.64 23.04 -32.18
CA PHE A 156 -22.88 23.13 -30.93
C PHE A 156 -23.21 21.98 -29.96
N ILE A 157 -24.50 21.62 -29.82
CA ILE A 157 -24.89 20.48 -28.96
C ILE A 157 -24.30 19.16 -29.49
N LYS A 158 -24.27 18.97 -30.82
CA LYS A 158 -23.62 17.78 -31.41
C LYS A 158 -22.13 17.78 -31.15
N PHE A 159 -21.48 18.92 -31.28
CA PHE A 159 -20.05 19.10 -31.00
C PHE A 159 -19.74 18.80 -29.54
N GLU A 160 -20.49 19.37 -28.58
CA GLU A 160 -20.33 19.11 -27.16
C GLU A 160 -20.40 17.61 -26.85
N LYS A 161 -21.45 16.95 -27.38
CA LYS A 161 -21.64 15.52 -27.21
C LYS A 161 -20.51 14.70 -27.82
N ASP A 162 -20.09 15.01 -29.04
CA ASP A 162 -18.99 14.32 -29.70
C ASP A 162 -17.67 14.49 -28.93
N LEU A 163 -17.40 15.70 -28.41
CA LEU A 163 -16.19 15.98 -27.67
C LEU A 163 -16.13 15.26 -26.31
N ILE A 164 -17.25 15.17 -25.60
CA ILE A 164 -17.34 14.46 -24.32
C ILE A 164 -17.29 12.94 -24.52
N LEU A 165 -17.81 12.41 -25.61
CA LEU A 165 -17.80 10.97 -25.92
C LEU A 165 -16.44 10.46 -26.41
N GLN A 166 -15.49 11.34 -26.69
CA GLN A 166 -14.11 10.93 -26.96
C GLN A 166 -13.47 10.27 -25.75
N ARG A 167 -12.50 9.40 -25.99
CA ARG A 167 -11.86 8.59 -24.96
C ARG A 167 -11.19 9.38 -23.85
N ARG A 168 -10.61 10.54 -24.18
CA ARG A 168 -9.94 11.41 -23.21
C ARG A 168 -10.94 12.11 -22.30
N LEU A 169 -10.68 12.12 -21.01
CA LEU A 169 -11.54 12.78 -20.03
C LEU A 169 -11.45 14.32 -20.20
N LYS A 170 -12.56 14.92 -20.57
CA LYS A 170 -12.75 16.35 -20.82
C LYS A 170 -14.06 16.80 -20.20
N LYS A 171 -14.12 18.05 -19.79
CA LYS A 171 -15.38 18.70 -19.40
C LYS A 171 -15.43 20.15 -19.88
N PHE A 172 -16.62 20.66 -20.14
CA PHE A 172 -16.84 22.09 -20.28
C PHE A 172 -16.95 22.72 -18.92
N LYS A 173 -16.06 23.67 -18.63
CA LYS A 173 -16.04 24.40 -17.37
C LYS A 173 -16.99 25.61 -17.42
N THR A 174 -16.94 26.36 -18.50
CA THR A 174 -17.73 27.57 -18.75
C THR A 174 -18.14 27.61 -20.20
N ILE A 175 -19.38 27.94 -20.46
CA ILE A 175 -19.91 28.16 -21.80
C ILE A 175 -20.65 29.49 -21.79
N ASN A 176 -20.21 30.42 -22.61
CA ASN A 176 -20.85 31.72 -22.83
C ASN A 176 -21.36 31.78 -24.26
N ILE A 177 -22.66 31.94 -24.43
CA ILE A 177 -23.30 32.00 -25.73
C ILE A 177 -23.79 33.42 -26.00
N GLY A 178 -23.25 34.03 -27.00
CA GLY A 178 -23.67 35.33 -27.52
C GLY A 178 -24.31 35.21 -28.88
N ARG A 179 -25.26 36.07 -29.19
CA ARG A 179 -25.81 36.18 -30.55
C ARG A 179 -24.91 37.05 -31.40
N GLU A 180 -24.63 36.60 -32.62
CA GLU A 180 -23.95 37.42 -33.58
C GLU A 180 -24.98 37.92 -34.61
N ASP A 181 -25.16 39.21 -34.67
CA ASP A 181 -26.02 39.83 -35.67
C ASP A 181 -25.27 39.84 -37.03
N VAL A 182 -25.47 38.74 -37.77
CA VAL A 182 -24.97 38.68 -39.16
C VAL A 182 -26.05 39.26 -40.06
N ALA A 183 -25.70 40.24 -40.86
CA ALA A 183 -26.59 40.93 -41.82
C ALA A 183 -27.25 40.02 -42.88
N SER A 184 -26.92 38.72 -42.92
CA SER A 184 -27.40 37.76 -43.92
C SER A 184 -28.31 36.65 -43.39
N GLY A 185 -29.16 36.92 -42.40
CA GLY A 185 -30.35 36.11 -42.10
C GLY A 185 -30.16 34.75 -41.39
N SER A 186 -28.98 34.20 -41.29
CA SER A 186 -28.71 33.00 -40.50
C SER A 186 -28.20 33.37 -39.09
N ALA A 187 -28.96 33.03 -38.06
CA ALA A 187 -28.59 33.30 -36.66
C ALA A 187 -27.36 32.45 -36.28
N THR A 188 -26.20 33.01 -36.47
CA THR A 188 -24.94 32.40 -36.02
C THR A 188 -24.67 32.82 -34.57
N LEU A 189 -24.39 31.87 -33.72
CA LEU A 189 -24.00 32.13 -32.34
C LEU A 189 -22.49 32.27 -32.22
N ASN A 190 -22.04 33.22 -31.40
CA ASN A 190 -20.67 33.30 -30.94
C ASN A 190 -20.59 32.62 -29.60
N ILE A 191 -19.88 31.50 -29.53
CA ILE A 191 -19.78 30.64 -28.33
C ILE A 191 -18.34 30.69 -27.86
N LYS A 192 -18.18 31.12 -26.60
CA LYS A 192 -16.88 31.07 -25.89
C LYS A 192 -16.97 29.96 -24.85
N ALA A 193 -16.14 28.92 -25.00
CA ALA A 193 -16.15 27.79 -24.09
C ALA A 193 -14.74 27.58 -23.49
N GLU A 194 -14.72 27.29 -22.21
CA GLU A 194 -13.54 26.78 -21.50
C GLU A 194 -13.66 25.26 -21.39
N ILE A 195 -12.72 24.55 -22.00
CA ILE A 195 -12.65 23.10 -22.01
C ILE A 195 -11.50 22.67 -21.12
N GLU A 196 -11.80 21.92 -20.08
CA GLU A 196 -10.82 21.37 -19.15
C GLU A 196 -10.54 19.90 -19.49
N GLY A 197 -9.26 19.58 -19.79
CA GLY A 197 -8.78 18.22 -20.00
C GLY A 197 -7.94 17.76 -18.80
N TYR A 198 -8.05 16.49 -18.44
CA TYR A 198 -7.37 15.91 -17.30
C TYR A 198 -6.19 15.04 -17.70
N TYR A 199 -5.17 14.97 -16.82
CA TYR A 199 -4.00 14.11 -16.97
C TYR A 199 -3.40 13.77 -15.58
N LEU A 200 -2.58 12.72 -15.50
CA LEU A 200 -1.93 12.24 -14.27
C LEU A 200 -0.66 13.00 -13.93
#